data_ce14b968ee5e0d88fdb08739f2f55c6a
#
_entry.id   ce14b968ee5e0d88fdb08739f2f55c6a
#
_cell.length_a   1.000
_cell.length_b   1.000
_cell.length_c   1.000
_cell.angle_alpha   90.00
_cell.angle_beta   90.00
_cell.angle_gamma   90.00
#
_symmetry.space_group_name_H-M   'P 1'
#
loop_
_entity.id
_entity.type
_entity.pdbx_description
1 polymer ?
#
loop_
_entity_poly.entity_id
_entity_poly.type
_entity_poly.pdbx_seq_one_letter_code
_entity_poly.pdbx_strand_id
1 'polypeptide(L)'
;MLFLEYPPCTTCKKAKAWLDAHGIAYTDRHIKEENPSYEELKLWYERSGLPLKKFFNTSGLLYKSLNLKEKLPIMTEEEQLRLLATDGMLVKRPLAVLEDRVLTGFREAEWEKALK
;
A
#
# COMPACT_ATOMS: atom_id res chain seq x y z
N MET A 1 5.00 13.71 1.85
CA MET A 1 4.72 12.30 1.48
C MET A 1 4.06 11.58 2.66
N LEU A 2 3.01 10.84 2.38
CA LEU A 2 2.37 9.99 3.38
C LEU A 2 2.95 8.57 3.27
N PHE A 3 3.41 8.03 4.39
CA PHE A 3 4.01 6.70 4.44
C PHE A 3 3.16 5.80 5.32
N LEU A 4 2.45 4.84 4.71
CA LEU A 4 1.61 3.89 5.42
C LEU A 4 2.40 2.62 5.64
N GLU A 5 2.52 2.21 6.90
CA GLU A 5 3.34 1.06 7.29
C GLU A 5 2.67 0.22 8.38
N TYR A 6 3.15 -1.01 8.49
CA TYR A 6 2.85 -1.88 9.62
C TYR A 6 4.15 -2.07 10.40
N PRO A 7 4.27 -1.52 11.62
CA PRO A 7 5.56 -1.49 12.34
C PRO A 7 6.28 -2.84 12.48
N PRO A 8 5.61 -3.98 12.72
CA PRO A 8 6.30 -5.26 12.78
C PRO A 8 6.78 -5.82 11.44
N CYS A 9 6.35 -5.23 10.33
CA CYS A 9 6.69 -5.72 8.99
C CYS A 9 8.15 -5.43 8.64
N THR A 10 8.91 -6.46 8.27
CA THR A 10 10.33 -6.32 7.92
C THR A 10 10.54 -5.40 6.72
N THR A 11 9.71 -5.54 5.68
CA THR A 11 9.79 -4.70 4.47
C THR A 11 9.51 -3.23 4.81
N CYS A 12 8.54 -2.98 5.69
CA CYS A 12 8.24 -1.62 6.15
C CYS A 12 9.40 -1.02 6.92
N LYS A 13 10.06 -1.80 7.77
CA LYS A 13 11.24 -1.34 8.52
C LYS A 13 12.38 -0.96 7.58
N LYS A 14 12.62 -1.75 6.55
CA LYS A 14 13.65 -1.46 5.54
C LYS A 14 13.35 -0.17 4.79
N ALA A 15 12.10 0.03 4.39
CA ALA A 15 11.67 1.24 3.69
C ALA A 15 11.85 2.48 4.57
N LYS A 16 11.44 2.39 5.83
CA LYS A 16 11.57 3.49 6.78
C LYS A 16 13.03 3.86 7.03
N ALA A 17 13.88 2.86 7.21
CA ALA A 17 15.31 3.08 7.39
C ALA A 17 15.93 3.75 6.16
N TRP A 18 15.50 3.36 4.96
CA TRP A 18 15.97 3.98 3.71
C TRP A 18 15.55 5.44 3.61
N LEU A 19 14.29 5.75 3.95
CA LEU A 19 13.79 7.13 3.96
C LEU A 19 14.59 8.00 4.94
N ASP A 20 14.81 7.48 6.15
CA ASP A 20 15.56 8.20 7.19
C ASP A 20 17.02 8.42 6.76
N ALA A 21 17.65 7.42 6.17
CA ALA A 21 19.03 7.51 5.71
C ALA A 21 19.21 8.53 4.59
N HIS A 22 18.18 8.76 3.78
CA HIS A 22 18.23 9.73 2.67
C HIS A 22 17.63 11.09 3.03
N GLY A 23 17.25 11.29 4.30
CA GLY A 23 16.72 12.57 4.76
C GLY A 23 15.40 12.95 4.13
N ILE A 24 14.59 11.99 3.71
CA ILE A 24 13.29 12.23 3.07
C ILE A 24 12.22 12.38 4.15
N ALA A 25 11.54 13.53 4.16
CA ALA A 25 10.47 13.80 5.12
C ALA A 25 9.18 13.06 4.72
N TYR A 26 8.50 12.51 5.72
CA TYR A 26 7.24 11.79 5.52
C TYR A 26 6.37 11.88 6.77
N THR A 27 5.05 11.71 6.57
CA THR A 27 4.11 11.52 7.66
C THR A 27 3.89 10.03 7.83
N ASP A 28 4.20 9.51 9.02
CA ASP A 28 4.07 8.08 9.34
C ASP A 28 2.62 7.78 9.74
N ARG A 29 2.03 6.75 9.12
CA ARG A 29 0.66 6.33 9.42
C ARG A 29 0.61 4.81 9.57
N HIS A 30 0.00 4.35 10.66
CA HIS A 30 -0.16 2.91 10.94
C HIS A 30 -1.28 2.34 10.06
N ILE A 31 -0.91 1.48 9.12
CA ILE A 31 -1.85 0.98 8.11
C ILE A 31 -2.99 0.13 8.68
N LYS A 32 -2.76 -0.52 9.82
CA LYS A 32 -3.76 -1.36 10.48
C LYS A 32 -4.68 -0.56 11.39
N GLU A 33 -4.12 0.27 12.26
CA GLU A 33 -4.88 1.06 13.24
C GLU A 33 -5.60 2.24 12.59
N GLU A 34 -5.01 2.80 11.56
CA GLU A 34 -5.58 3.90 10.79
C GLU A 34 -5.72 3.47 9.33
N ASN A 35 -6.48 2.38 9.12
CA ASN A 35 -6.60 1.80 7.79
C ASN A 35 -7.17 2.79 6.79
N PRO A 36 -6.71 2.71 5.53
CA PRO A 36 -7.20 3.60 4.47
C PRO A 36 -8.69 3.48 4.24
N SER A 37 -9.34 4.61 3.98
CA SER A 37 -10.76 4.64 3.61
C SER A 37 -10.95 4.27 2.14
N TYR A 38 -12.19 3.97 1.76
CA TYR A 38 -12.53 3.73 0.36
C TYR A 38 -12.14 4.92 -0.53
N GLU A 39 -12.47 6.13 -0.08
CA GLU A 39 -12.19 7.36 -0.84
C GLU A 39 -10.68 7.58 -1.02
N GLU A 40 -9.90 7.33 0.01
CA GLU A 40 -8.45 7.42 -0.06
C GLU A 40 -7.88 6.40 -1.04
N LEU A 41 -8.30 5.14 -0.91
CA LEU A 41 -7.81 4.07 -1.78
C LEU A 41 -8.18 4.32 -3.25
N LYS A 42 -9.38 4.80 -3.50
CA LYS A 42 -9.81 5.14 -4.85
C LYS A 42 -8.95 6.23 -5.45
N LEU A 43 -8.70 7.30 -4.69
CA LEU A 43 -7.87 8.42 -5.12
C LEU A 43 -6.43 7.96 -5.40
N TRP A 44 -5.86 7.17 -4.50
CA TRP A 44 -4.49 6.68 -4.65
C TRP A 44 -4.35 5.71 -5.81
N TYR A 45 -5.33 4.84 -5.99
CA TYR A 45 -5.36 3.92 -7.12
C TYR A 45 -5.39 4.67 -8.46
N GLU A 46 -6.27 5.64 -8.59
CA GLU A 46 -6.38 6.46 -9.80
C GLU A 46 -5.08 7.22 -10.07
N ARG A 47 -4.49 7.78 -9.02
CA ARG A 47 -3.21 8.52 -9.11
C ARG A 47 -2.04 7.62 -9.52
N SER A 48 -2.05 6.37 -9.05
CA SER A 48 -0.93 5.46 -9.24
C SER A 48 -0.73 4.99 -10.68
N GLY A 49 -1.80 4.85 -11.44
CA GLY A 49 -1.75 4.22 -12.75
C GLY A 49 -1.40 2.74 -12.72
N LEU A 50 -1.36 2.13 -11.53
CA LEU A 50 -1.01 0.72 -11.36
C LEU A 50 -2.26 -0.18 -11.41
N PRO A 51 -2.08 -1.48 -11.74
CA PRO A 51 -3.17 -2.44 -11.59
C PRO A 51 -3.63 -2.50 -10.13
N LEU A 52 -4.93 -2.62 -9.90
CA LEU A 52 -5.50 -2.64 -8.55
C LEU A 52 -4.93 -3.77 -7.69
N LYS A 53 -4.57 -4.90 -8.30
CA LYS A 53 -3.93 -6.02 -7.61
C LYS A 53 -2.67 -5.61 -6.85
N LYS A 54 -1.96 -4.58 -7.33
CA LYS A 54 -0.75 -4.08 -6.67
C LYS A 54 -1.02 -3.48 -5.29
N PHE A 55 -2.27 -3.14 -5.01
CA PHE A 55 -2.68 -2.60 -3.71
C PHE A 55 -3.04 -3.70 -2.70
N PHE A 56 -3.08 -4.96 -3.12
CA PHE A 56 -3.37 -6.08 -2.23
C PHE A 56 -2.09 -6.72 -1.70
N ASN A 57 -2.13 -7.08 -0.42
CA ASN A 57 -1.07 -7.85 0.21
C ASN A 57 -1.26 -9.35 -0.13
N THR A 58 -0.80 -9.74 -1.32
CA THR A 58 -1.03 -11.07 -1.88
C THR A 58 -0.35 -12.21 -1.11
N SER A 59 0.65 -11.89 -0.31
CA SER A 59 1.33 -12.89 0.53
C SER A 59 0.78 -12.95 1.95
N GLY A 60 -0.23 -12.12 2.27
CA GLY A 60 -0.79 -12.05 3.61
C GLY A 60 -1.76 -13.17 3.93
N LEU A 61 -1.95 -13.41 5.23
CA LEU A 61 -2.86 -14.45 5.71
C LEU A 61 -4.32 -14.19 5.32
N LEU A 62 -4.76 -12.93 5.42
CA LEU A 62 -6.15 -12.56 5.06
C LEU A 62 -6.42 -12.77 3.59
N TYR A 63 -5.47 -12.43 2.73
CA TYR A 63 -5.60 -12.65 1.29
C TYR A 63 -5.84 -14.14 1.00
N LYS A 64 -5.08 -14.99 1.65
CA LYS A 64 -5.20 -16.44 1.48
C LYS A 64 -6.47 -17.00 2.10
N SER A 65 -6.79 -16.59 3.33
CA SER A 65 -7.96 -17.11 4.05
C SER A 65 -9.28 -16.71 3.39
N LEU A 66 -9.33 -15.55 2.74
CA LEU A 66 -10.51 -15.08 2.00
C LEU A 66 -10.54 -15.58 0.56
N ASN A 67 -9.54 -16.36 0.15
CA ASN A 67 -9.43 -16.92 -1.20
C ASN A 67 -9.51 -15.84 -2.29
N LEU A 68 -8.80 -14.74 -2.08
CA LEU A 68 -8.88 -13.58 -2.98
C LEU A 68 -8.23 -13.82 -4.34
N LYS A 69 -7.28 -14.75 -4.42
CA LYS A 69 -6.67 -15.12 -5.69
C LYS A 69 -7.74 -15.53 -6.73
N GLU A 70 -8.77 -16.25 -6.26
CA GLU A 70 -9.86 -16.70 -7.12
C GLU A 70 -11.01 -15.68 -7.20
N LYS A 71 -11.24 -14.93 -6.12
CA LYS A 71 -12.37 -13.99 -6.04
C LYS A 71 -12.13 -12.67 -6.77
N LEU A 72 -10.91 -12.12 -6.68
CA LEU A 72 -10.62 -10.80 -7.26
C LEU A 72 -10.94 -10.71 -8.75
N PRO A 73 -10.64 -11.73 -9.59
CA PRO A 73 -10.93 -11.62 -11.03
C PRO A 73 -12.40 -11.43 -11.38
N ILE A 74 -13.31 -11.81 -10.48
CA ILE A 74 -14.75 -11.66 -10.70
C ILE A 74 -15.36 -10.49 -9.94
N MET A 75 -14.55 -9.73 -9.22
CA MET A 75 -14.99 -8.55 -8.47
C MET A 75 -14.77 -7.28 -9.31
N THR A 76 -15.68 -6.32 -9.17
CA THR A 76 -15.49 -5.00 -9.79
C THR A 76 -14.41 -4.21 -9.05
N GLU A 77 -13.91 -3.14 -9.68
CA GLU A 77 -12.95 -2.26 -9.01
C GLU A 77 -13.54 -1.67 -7.72
N GLU A 78 -14.80 -1.25 -7.76
CA GLU A 78 -15.47 -0.72 -6.57
C GLU A 78 -15.52 -1.74 -5.45
N GLU A 79 -15.90 -2.97 -5.76
CA GLU A 79 -15.96 -4.05 -4.78
C GLU A 79 -14.58 -4.32 -4.18
N GLN A 80 -13.53 -4.34 -5.00
CA GLN A 80 -12.16 -4.55 -4.54
C GLN A 80 -11.69 -3.41 -3.63
N LEU A 81 -11.97 -2.16 -4.01
CA LEU A 81 -11.59 -1.00 -3.20
C LEU A 81 -12.33 -0.99 -1.85
N ARG A 82 -13.62 -1.36 -1.84
CA ARG A 82 -14.37 -1.45 -0.60
C ARG A 82 -13.84 -2.56 0.30
N LEU A 83 -13.43 -3.67 -0.29
CA LEU A 83 -12.82 -4.77 0.46
C LEU A 83 -11.52 -4.33 1.13
N LEU A 84 -10.65 -3.64 0.38
CA LEU A 84 -9.40 -3.11 0.93
C LEU A 84 -9.65 -2.17 2.11
N ALA A 85 -10.72 -1.38 2.05
CA ALA A 85 -11.07 -0.43 3.11
C ALA A 85 -11.55 -1.10 4.39
N THR A 86 -11.88 -2.39 4.36
CA THR A 86 -12.35 -3.11 5.55
C THR A 86 -11.24 -3.48 6.53
N ASP A 87 -10.01 -3.64 6.04
CA ASP A 87 -8.90 -4.06 6.90
C ASP A 87 -7.57 -3.66 6.27
N GLY A 88 -6.79 -2.87 7.00
CA GLY A 88 -5.47 -2.43 6.54
C GLY A 88 -4.50 -3.58 6.26
N MET A 89 -4.72 -4.74 6.87
CA MET A 89 -3.86 -5.91 6.64
C MET A 89 -4.05 -6.54 5.26
N LEU A 90 -5.13 -6.17 4.55
CA LEU A 90 -5.34 -6.56 3.16
C LEU A 90 -4.53 -5.71 2.20
N VAL A 91 -4.10 -4.54 2.64
CA VAL A 91 -3.43 -3.55 1.80
C VAL A 91 -1.94 -3.85 1.70
N LYS A 92 -1.40 -3.74 0.49
CA LYS A 92 0.04 -3.88 0.24
C LYS A 92 0.80 -2.83 1.04
N ARG A 93 1.87 -3.23 1.70
CA ARG A 93 2.66 -2.33 2.55
C ARG A 93 4.16 -2.50 2.32
N PRO A 94 4.92 -1.40 2.46
CA PRO A 94 4.43 -0.05 2.74
C PRO A 94 3.79 0.59 1.51
N LEU A 95 3.00 1.64 1.73
CA LEU A 95 2.52 2.53 0.67
C LEU A 95 3.16 3.89 0.87
N ALA A 96 3.68 4.46 -0.20
CA ALA A 96 4.17 5.84 -0.19
C ALA A 96 3.28 6.65 -1.12
N VAL A 97 2.56 7.62 -0.56
CA VAL A 97 1.62 8.45 -1.31
C VAL A 97 2.21 9.84 -1.51
N LEU A 98 2.51 10.16 -2.76
CA LEU A 98 3.01 11.48 -3.16
C LEU A 98 1.89 12.24 -3.88
N GLU A 99 2.15 13.50 -4.23
CA GLU A 99 1.15 14.33 -4.92
C GLU A 99 0.79 13.81 -6.30
N ASP A 100 1.75 13.23 -7.00
CA ASP A 100 1.61 12.82 -8.39
C ASP A 100 1.73 11.31 -8.63
N ARG A 101 2.04 10.54 -7.59
CA ARG A 101 2.24 9.09 -7.73
C ARG A 101 2.07 8.36 -6.41
N VAL A 102 2.00 7.03 -6.49
CA VAL A 102 1.93 6.14 -5.33
C VAL A 102 2.89 4.99 -5.57
N LEU A 103 3.68 4.66 -4.55
CA LEU A 103 4.56 3.50 -4.57
C LEU A 103 3.97 2.41 -3.68
N THR A 104 3.90 1.19 -4.19
CA THR A 104 3.37 0.03 -3.44
C THR A 104 4.49 -0.97 -3.19
N GLY A 105 4.62 -1.40 -1.92
CA GLY A 105 5.72 -2.24 -1.51
C GLY A 105 7.02 -1.43 -1.48
N PHE A 106 8.13 -2.10 -1.20
CA PHE A 106 9.42 -1.42 -1.20
C PHE A 106 10.40 -2.12 -2.12
N ARG A 107 10.78 -1.43 -3.18
CA ARG A 107 11.88 -1.79 -4.06
C ARG A 107 12.79 -0.57 -4.14
N GLU A 108 13.98 -0.70 -3.58
CA GLU A 108 14.91 0.42 -3.43
C GLU A 108 15.14 1.17 -4.74
N ALA A 109 15.36 0.45 -5.84
CA ALA A 109 15.59 1.07 -7.15
C ALA A 109 14.40 1.93 -7.62
N GLU A 110 13.19 1.48 -7.39
CA GLU A 110 11.97 2.23 -7.74
C GLU A 110 11.82 3.49 -6.87
N TRP A 111 12.07 3.34 -5.57
CA TRP A 111 11.97 4.45 -4.63
C TRP A 111 13.06 5.49 -4.90
N GLU A 112 14.26 5.03 -5.25
CA GLU A 112 15.34 5.92 -5.61
C GLU A 112 15.01 6.77 -6.84
N LYS A 113 14.42 6.17 -7.88
CA LYS A 113 13.97 6.90 -9.07
C LYS A 113 12.85 7.90 -8.75
N ALA A 114 11.91 7.52 -7.90
CA ALA A 114 10.72 8.32 -7.62
C ALA A 114 11.01 9.49 -6.66
N LEU A 115 11.94 9.32 -5.72
CA LEU A 115 12.15 10.24 -4.60
C LEU A 115 13.47 11.01 -4.66
N LYS A 116 14.31 10.72 -5.65
CA LYS A 116 15.63 11.37 -5.79
C LYS A 116 15.86 12.05 -7.13
#